data_5cd8aa98adcf4f5a2b681ea91244b11f
#
_entry.id   5cd8aa98adcf4f5a2b681ea91244b11f
#
_cell.length_a   1.000
_cell.length_b   1.000
_cell.length_c   1.000
_cell.angle_alpha   90.00
_cell.angle_beta   90.00
_cell.angle_gamma   90.00
#
_symmetry.space_group_name_H-M   'P 1'
#
loop_
_entity.id
_entity.type
_entity.pdbx_description
1 polymer ?
#
loop_
_entity_poly.entity_id
_entity_poly.type
_entity_poly.pdbx_seq_one_letter_code
_entity_poly.pdbx_strand_id
1 'polypeptide(L)'
;MSLYKLARDNDMETLTDRAKNSDSAAVRRRAAEMLGDVGDPEDDRTVDVLIHLARNDDDDSVRAAGVDALGDLGDGCVERLLAEEFGVDPAAADWAAVRAYAKALQSSVPEFRMAAANALGDLGDSDAVKPLVGGLGDDDPRVRERACYALGQIGDPRPVGKLKQRLDDDHGAVKAAAADALGTIASQPALSALVDLLDDDNPSIRRVAANALGNASSAEPVPMLASALGDEHDTVRRTAVFSIIELLSNAPTKQSHAVRDAVVSELKQADDETVLGPLTEILEEASQARQRRNAVWFLGRVTSDDPPEAVVDALVEALGDDDKMTAQFAATSISNLDGLYVESTLISLLRDDEASTEARAKAAYSLGDVGGSRAKEALDRITDEDVEKEVRKRAFASLSKLGGARQ
;
A
#
# COMPACT_ATOMS: atom_id res chain seq x y z
N MET A 1 32.02 12.23 8.70
CA MET A 1 31.19 11.00 8.64
C MET A 1 29.92 11.37 7.88
N SER A 2 29.35 10.52 7.04
CA SER A 2 28.10 10.83 6.35
C SER A 2 26.93 10.72 7.33
N LEU A 3 25.89 11.54 7.19
CA LEU A 3 24.68 11.48 8.04
C LEU A 3 24.03 10.10 8.01
N TYR A 4 23.97 9.46 6.84
CA TYR A 4 23.46 8.11 6.68
C TYR A 4 24.21 7.07 7.56
N LYS A 5 25.54 7.22 7.69
CA LYS A 5 26.31 6.33 8.57
C LYS A 5 26.00 6.58 10.03
N LEU A 6 25.78 7.83 10.44
CA LEU A 6 25.39 8.17 11.81
C LEU A 6 24.03 7.54 12.16
N ALA A 7 23.04 7.69 11.29
CA ALA A 7 21.72 7.10 11.49
C ALA A 7 21.79 5.56 11.58
N ARG A 8 22.50 4.91 10.64
CA ARG A 8 22.68 3.46 10.64
C ARG A 8 23.41 2.93 11.88
N ASP A 9 24.43 3.65 12.33
CA ASP A 9 25.25 3.26 13.50
C ASP A 9 24.59 3.72 14.82
N ASN A 10 23.37 4.31 14.77
CA ASN A 10 22.58 4.86 15.87
C ASN A 10 23.34 5.90 16.73
N ASP A 11 24.20 6.71 16.07
CA ASP A 11 24.94 7.80 16.71
C ASP A 11 24.06 9.05 16.81
N MET A 12 23.03 8.97 17.66
CA MET A 12 22.03 10.04 17.86
C MET A 12 22.65 11.33 18.40
N GLU A 13 23.70 11.23 19.21
CA GLU A 13 24.38 12.40 19.75
C GLU A 13 25.04 13.24 18.64
N THR A 14 25.78 12.61 17.75
CA THR A 14 26.40 13.32 16.62
C THR A 14 25.34 13.78 15.62
N LEU A 15 24.25 13.02 15.42
CA LEU A 15 23.18 13.38 14.49
C LEU A 15 22.41 14.62 14.97
N THR A 16 22.05 14.69 16.25
CA THR A 16 21.41 15.86 16.87
C THR A 16 22.34 17.08 16.86
N ASP A 17 23.65 16.90 17.10
CA ASP A 17 24.61 17.99 16.98
C ASP A 17 24.68 18.55 15.55
N ARG A 18 24.67 17.69 14.53
CA ARG A 18 24.64 18.10 13.12
C ARG A 18 23.34 18.82 12.75
N ALA A 19 22.20 18.34 13.24
CA ALA A 19 20.93 19.00 13.06
C ALA A 19 20.92 20.41 13.64
N LYS A 20 21.47 20.59 14.84
CA LYS A 20 21.44 21.86 15.54
C LYS A 20 22.51 22.86 15.11
N ASN A 21 23.74 22.41 14.89
CA ASN A 21 24.92 23.27 14.85
C ASN A 21 25.64 23.33 13.48
N SER A 22 25.15 22.64 12.44
CA SER A 22 25.80 22.72 11.11
C SER A 22 25.54 24.08 10.45
N ASP A 23 26.59 24.68 9.88
CA ASP A 23 26.49 25.92 9.09
C ASP A 23 25.65 25.74 7.80
N SER A 24 25.50 24.50 7.31
CA SER A 24 24.77 24.17 6.09
C SER A 24 23.31 23.82 6.39
N ALA A 25 22.38 24.62 5.89
CA ALA A 25 20.95 24.32 5.97
C ALA A 25 20.58 22.94 5.39
N ALA A 26 21.22 22.55 4.26
CA ALA A 26 21.01 21.23 3.67
C ALA A 26 21.43 20.09 4.62
N VAL A 27 22.48 20.28 5.41
CA VAL A 27 22.92 19.29 6.41
C VAL A 27 21.96 19.28 7.59
N ARG A 28 21.54 20.45 8.10
CA ARG A 28 20.57 20.53 9.20
C ARG A 28 19.25 19.89 8.81
N ARG A 29 18.73 20.20 7.61
CA ARG A 29 17.50 19.61 7.07
C ARG A 29 17.60 18.08 7.01
N ARG A 30 18.66 17.57 6.33
CA ARG A 30 18.83 16.11 6.18
C ARG A 30 19.03 15.38 7.50
N ALA A 31 19.68 16.04 8.48
CA ALA A 31 19.81 15.49 9.82
C ALA A 31 18.46 15.45 10.56
N ALA A 32 17.62 16.47 10.40
CA ALA A 32 16.27 16.50 10.97
C ALA A 32 15.40 15.37 10.38
N GLU A 33 15.38 15.19 9.05
CA GLU A 33 14.70 14.09 8.39
C GLU A 33 15.13 12.73 8.96
N MET A 34 16.43 12.49 9.10
CA MET A 34 16.95 11.25 9.67
C MET A 34 16.61 11.07 11.16
N LEU A 35 16.52 12.16 11.93
CA LEU A 35 16.07 12.09 13.31
C LEU A 35 14.60 11.68 13.42
N GLY A 36 13.75 12.06 12.45
CA GLY A 36 12.37 11.56 12.34
C GLY A 36 12.34 10.07 12.05
N ASP A 37 13.18 9.62 11.08
CA ASP A 37 13.19 8.22 10.62
C ASP A 37 13.65 7.21 11.70
N VAL A 38 14.64 7.59 12.56
CA VAL A 38 15.32 6.65 13.46
C VAL A 38 15.32 7.08 14.93
N GLY A 39 14.76 8.25 15.24
CA GLY A 39 14.72 8.80 16.59
C GLY A 39 13.76 8.07 17.52
N ASP A 40 13.93 8.31 18.81
CA ASP A 40 13.05 7.82 19.87
C ASP A 40 12.16 9.00 20.34
N PRO A 41 10.83 8.90 20.28
CA PRO A 41 9.93 9.94 20.79
C PRO A 41 10.07 10.20 22.29
N GLU A 42 10.64 9.25 23.06
CA GLU A 42 10.91 9.40 24.47
C GLU A 42 12.29 10.06 24.77
N ASP A 43 13.13 10.24 23.72
CA ASP A 43 14.39 10.98 23.86
C ASP A 43 14.15 12.49 23.80
N ASP A 44 13.98 13.11 24.96
CA ASP A 44 13.79 14.56 25.11
C ASP A 44 14.82 15.39 24.32
N ARG A 45 16.07 14.93 24.20
CA ARG A 45 17.12 15.66 23.50
C ARG A 45 16.84 15.73 21.98
N THR A 46 16.41 14.63 21.40
CA THR A 46 16.03 14.57 19.97
C THR A 46 14.81 15.45 19.72
N VAL A 47 13.78 15.31 20.53
CA VAL A 47 12.54 16.10 20.40
C VAL A 47 12.82 17.60 20.60
N ASP A 48 13.60 18.00 21.62
CA ASP A 48 13.97 19.41 21.87
C ASP A 48 14.75 20.02 20.70
N VAL A 49 15.65 19.27 20.07
CA VAL A 49 16.40 19.74 18.90
C VAL A 49 15.46 19.96 17.71
N LEU A 50 14.53 19.03 17.44
CA LEU A 50 13.56 19.17 16.35
C LEU A 50 12.60 20.34 16.59
N ILE A 51 12.10 20.52 17.83
CA ILE A 51 11.30 21.69 18.23
C ILE A 51 12.10 22.98 18.02
N HIS A 52 13.37 22.99 18.40
CA HIS A 52 14.22 24.15 18.19
C HIS A 52 14.38 24.49 16.71
N LEU A 53 14.61 23.50 15.85
CA LEU A 53 14.69 23.71 14.40
C LEU A 53 13.38 24.24 13.85
N ALA A 54 12.26 23.62 14.18
CA ALA A 54 10.93 24.01 13.72
C ALA A 54 10.57 25.46 14.07
N ARG A 55 11.06 25.96 15.20
CA ARG A 55 10.75 27.31 15.70
C ARG A 55 11.75 28.38 15.29
N ASN A 56 13.02 28.03 15.19
CA ASN A 56 14.07 29.06 15.23
C ASN A 56 15.08 28.98 14.08
N ASP A 57 15.02 27.96 13.20
CA ASP A 57 15.97 27.90 12.09
C ASP A 57 15.69 29.01 11.07
N ASP A 58 16.76 29.60 10.55
CA ASP A 58 16.65 30.69 9.56
C ASP A 58 16.16 30.22 8.20
N ASP A 59 16.28 28.93 7.90
CA ASP A 59 15.90 28.32 6.62
C ASP A 59 14.53 27.64 6.72
N ASP A 60 13.60 28.07 5.86
CA ASP A 60 12.22 27.56 5.84
C ASP A 60 12.16 26.04 5.61
N SER A 61 13.08 25.49 4.79
CA SER A 61 13.11 24.05 4.52
C SER A 61 13.60 23.23 5.73
N VAL A 62 14.42 23.81 6.58
CA VAL A 62 14.85 23.20 7.85
C VAL A 62 13.72 23.23 8.87
N ARG A 63 13.00 24.37 8.97
CA ARG A 63 11.82 24.45 9.87
C ARG A 63 10.75 23.42 9.48
N ALA A 64 10.47 23.30 8.17
CA ALA A 64 9.52 22.30 7.67
C ALA A 64 9.95 20.87 8.01
N ALA A 65 11.23 20.52 7.76
CA ALA A 65 11.78 19.22 8.10
C ALA A 65 11.72 18.92 9.61
N GLY A 66 11.87 19.96 10.45
CA GLY A 66 11.69 19.84 11.90
C GLY A 66 10.27 19.45 12.29
N VAL A 67 9.25 20.06 11.66
CA VAL A 67 7.83 19.72 11.88
C VAL A 67 7.51 18.32 11.35
N ASP A 68 7.97 17.97 10.13
CA ASP A 68 7.74 16.67 9.54
C ASP A 68 8.38 15.56 10.40
N ALA A 69 9.63 15.75 10.83
CA ALA A 69 10.33 14.81 11.71
C ALA A 69 9.65 14.62 13.08
N LEU A 70 9.05 15.67 13.64
CA LEU A 70 8.24 15.54 14.87
C LEU A 70 6.99 14.73 14.64
N GLY A 71 6.37 14.84 13.45
CA GLY A 71 5.23 14.02 13.02
C GLY A 71 5.62 12.55 12.86
N ASP A 72 6.78 12.27 12.24
CA ASP A 72 7.30 10.91 12.05
C ASP A 72 7.63 10.22 13.38
N LEU A 73 8.10 10.98 14.39
CA LEU A 73 8.31 10.47 15.75
C LEU A 73 7.00 10.14 16.49
N GLY A 74 5.91 10.82 16.15
CA GLY A 74 4.59 10.57 16.73
C GLY A 74 3.86 11.83 17.21
N ASP A 75 2.54 11.68 17.36
CA ASP A 75 1.60 12.77 17.63
C ASP A 75 1.96 13.61 18.86
N GLY A 76 2.43 12.98 19.93
CA GLY A 76 2.83 13.65 21.15
C GLY A 76 3.98 14.65 20.98
N CYS A 77 4.85 14.46 19.96
CA CYS A 77 5.94 15.37 19.67
C CYS A 77 5.46 16.65 18.98
N VAL A 78 4.49 16.54 18.07
CA VAL A 78 3.83 17.68 17.42
C VAL A 78 2.99 18.46 18.42
N GLU A 79 2.25 17.77 19.28
CA GLU A 79 1.49 18.39 20.37
C GLU A 79 2.38 19.17 21.31
N ARG A 80 3.57 18.67 21.64
CA ARG A 80 4.56 19.36 22.46
C ARG A 80 5.04 20.66 21.80
N LEU A 81 5.35 20.64 20.49
CA LEU A 81 5.69 21.84 19.73
C LEU A 81 4.58 22.90 19.84
N LEU A 82 3.32 22.50 19.62
CA LEU A 82 2.18 23.40 19.66
C LEU A 82 1.86 23.88 21.09
N ALA A 83 2.07 23.02 22.09
CA ALA A 83 1.92 23.38 23.48
C ALA A 83 2.92 24.47 23.88
N GLU A 84 4.17 24.35 23.51
CA GLU A 84 5.22 25.35 23.82
C GLU A 84 4.99 26.70 23.11
N GLU A 85 4.47 26.68 21.87
CA GLU A 85 4.29 27.89 21.07
C GLU A 85 2.95 28.58 21.32
N PHE A 86 1.86 27.81 21.48
CA PHE A 86 0.50 28.34 21.59
C PHE A 86 -0.12 28.16 22.97
N GLY A 87 0.60 27.57 23.92
CA GLY A 87 0.12 27.34 25.29
C GLY A 87 -1.02 26.33 25.35
N VAL A 88 -1.00 25.32 24.46
CA VAL A 88 -1.96 24.22 24.47
C VAL A 88 -1.61 23.28 25.62
N ASP A 89 -2.61 22.90 26.43
CA ASP A 89 -2.42 21.88 27.45
C ASP A 89 -2.60 20.48 26.79
N PRO A 90 -1.57 19.63 26.71
CA PRO A 90 -1.71 18.28 26.14
C PRO A 90 -2.71 17.41 26.89
N ALA A 91 -3.03 17.72 28.14
CA ALA A 91 -4.05 17.01 28.92
C ALA A 91 -5.46 17.62 28.79
N ALA A 92 -5.63 18.65 27.93
CA ALA A 92 -6.92 19.27 27.70
C ALA A 92 -7.90 18.31 27.02
N ALA A 93 -9.19 18.53 27.20
CA ALA A 93 -10.20 17.80 26.44
C ALA A 93 -10.11 18.15 24.95
N ASP A 94 -10.43 17.18 24.07
CA ASP A 94 -10.29 17.26 22.61
C ASP A 94 -10.86 18.55 22.00
N TRP A 95 -12.04 19.01 22.46
CA TRP A 95 -12.63 20.28 22.02
C TRP A 95 -11.76 21.51 22.32
N ALA A 96 -10.98 21.48 23.40
CA ALA A 96 -10.08 22.57 23.75
C ALA A 96 -8.83 22.54 22.89
N ALA A 97 -8.30 21.34 22.60
CA ALA A 97 -7.23 21.12 21.66
C ALA A 97 -7.63 21.57 20.25
N VAL A 98 -8.79 21.18 19.75
CA VAL A 98 -9.33 21.63 18.44
C VAL A 98 -9.36 23.17 18.35
N ARG A 99 -9.82 23.86 19.40
CA ARG A 99 -9.84 25.33 19.41
C ARG A 99 -8.45 25.96 19.37
N ALA A 100 -7.51 25.38 20.09
CA ALA A 100 -6.14 25.88 20.16
C ALA A 100 -5.41 25.66 18.83
N TYR A 101 -5.51 24.46 18.25
CA TYR A 101 -4.93 24.15 16.92
C TYR A 101 -5.61 24.94 15.81
N ALA A 102 -6.93 25.15 15.87
CA ALA A 102 -7.62 26.05 14.94
C ALA A 102 -7.09 27.50 15.01
N LYS A 103 -6.62 27.95 16.17
CA LYS A 103 -5.93 29.23 16.32
C LYS A 103 -4.50 29.17 15.73
N ALA A 104 -3.79 28.07 15.91
CA ALA A 104 -2.45 27.86 15.34
C ALA A 104 -2.47 27.81 13.81
N LEU A 105 -3.56 27.35 13.18
CA LEU A 105 -3.81 27.47 11.73
C LEU A 105 -3.86 28.92 11.21
N GLN A 106 -3.93 29.91 12.10
CA GLN A 106 -3.89 31.33 11.73
C GLN A 106 -2.50 31.96 11.98
N SER A 107 -1.49 31.14 12.30
CA SER A 107 -0.12 31.63 12.48
C SER A 107 0.43 32.29 11.22
N SER A 108 1.27 33.30 11.38
CA SER A 108 2.03 33.88 10.27
C SER A 108 3.10 32.92 9.72
N VAL A 109 3.50 31.91 10.50
CA VAL A 109 4.54 30.93 10.19
C VAL A 109 3.89 29.68 9.57
N PRO A 110 4.17 29.34 8.29
CA PRO A 110 3.53 28.21 7.61
C PRO A 110 3.75 26.88 8.33
N GLU A 111 4.93 26.65 8.92
CA GLU A 111 5.30 25.44 9.62
C GLU A 111 4.37 25.17 10.82
N PHE A 112 3.98 26.20 11.56
CA PHE A 112 3.00 26.02 12.64
C PHE A 112 1.58 25.75 12.11
N ARG A 113 1.23 26.32 10.95
CA ARG A 113 -0.05 25.99 10.29
C ARG A 113 -0.07 24.54 9.81
N MET A 114 1.08 24.03 9.30
CA MET A 114 1.25 22.60 8.94
C MET A 114 1.10 21.70 10.17
N ALA A 115 1.83 21.98 11.25
CA ALA A 115 1.74 21.24 12.50
C ALA A 115 0.31 21.20 13.06
N ALA A 116 -0.37 22.35 13.03
CA ALA A 116 -1.75 22.44 13.48
C ALA A 116 -2.72 21.64 12.59
N ALA A 117 -2.49 21.60 11.28
CA ALA A 117 -3.29 20.78 10.38
C ALA A 117 -3.13 19.30 10.67
N ASN A 118 -1.88 18.83 10.87
CA ASN A 118 -1.59 17.44 11.26
C ASN A 118 -2.31 17.09 12.57
N ALA A 119 -2.06 17.86 13.66
CA ALA A 119 -2.66 17.60 14.96
C ALA A 119 -4.21 17.59 14.93
N LEU A 120 -4.84 18.40 14.09
CA LEU A 120 -6.29 18.38 13.89
C LEU A 120 -6.76 17.13 13.17
N GLY A 121 -5.97 16.63 12.22
CA GLY A 121 -6.24 15.36 11.53
C GLY A 121 -6.17 14.17 12.49
N ASP A 122 -5.11 14.10 13.30
CA ASP A 122 -4.83 13.03 14.26
C ASP A 122 -5.90 12.96 15.36
N LEU A 123 -6.41 14.11 15.82
CA LEU A 123 -7.56 14.15 16.74
C LEU A 123 -8.84 13.54 16.15
N GLY A 124 -9.00 13.55 14.83
CA GLY A 124 -10.17 12.96 14.16
C GLY A 124 -11.51 13.63 14.50
N ASP A 125 -11.51 14.78 15.19
CA ASP A 125 -12.75 15.43 15.63
C ASP A 125 -13.42 16.20 14.49
N SER A 126 -14.69 15.97 14.30
CA SER A 126 -15.50 16.62 13.25
C SER A 126 -15.61 18.13 13.38
N ASP A 127 -15.34 18.72 14.54
CA ASP A 127 -15.28 20.16 14.76
C ASP A 127 -14.02 20.79 14.12
N ALA A 128 -12.98 19.98 13.84
CA ALA A 128 -11.78 20.40 13.11
C ALA A 128 -12.02 20.62 11.61
N VAL A 129 -13.07 20.06 11.03
CA VAL A 129 -13.40 20.19 9.60
C VAL A 129 -13.48 21.65 9.15
N LYS A 130 -14.17 22.51 9.89
CA LYS A 130 -14.35 23.91 9.50
C LYS A 130 -13.03 24.71 9.46
N PRO A 131 -12.15 24.67 10.49
CA PRO A 131 -10.85 25.32 10.42
C PRO A 131 -9.95 24.72 9.32
N LEU A 132 -9.93 23.39 9.13
CA LEU A 132 -9.15 22.75 8.06
C LEU A 132 -9.60 23.12 6.65
N VAL A 133 -10.90 23.30 6.43
CA VAL A 133 -11.43 23.85 5.15
C VAL A 133 -10.84 25.24 4.89
N GLY A 134 -10.58 26.04 5.91
CA GLY A 134 -9.83 27.31 5.76
C GLY A 134 -8.40 27.06 5.24
N GLY A 135 -7.73 26.08 5.75
CA GLY A 135 -6.36 25.67 5.35
C GLY A 135 -6.26 25.22 3.88
N LEU A 136 -7.35 24.72 3.28
CA LEU A 136 -7.38 24.41 1.83
C LEU A 136 -7.15 25.63 0.93
N GLY A 137 -7.33 26.85 1.44
CA GLY A 137 -7.09 28.09 0.72
C GLY A 137 -5.80 28.80 1.15
N ASP A 138 -4.91 28.15 1.84
CA ASP A 138 -3.65 28.74 2.32
C ASP A 138 -2.73 29.14 1.17
N ASP A 139 -1.98 30.23 1.34
CA ASP A 139 -0.99 30.69 0.35
C ASP A 139 0.15 29.69 0.18
N ASP A 140 0.54 28.97 1.26
CA ASP A 140 1.57 27.94 1.22
C ASP A 140 0.99 26.58 0.78
N PRO A 141 1.48 26.01 -0.33
CA PRO A 141 0.96 24.73 -0.84
C PRO A 141 1.15 23.57 0.14
N ARG A 142 2.17 23.60 0.99
CA ARG A 142 2.42 22.58 2.01
C ARG A 142 1.29 22.56 3.05
N VAL A 143 0.80 23.73 3.44
CA VAL A 143 -0.35 23.84 4.37
C VAL A 143 -1.63 23.33 3.70
N ARG A 144 -1.86 23.65 2.40
CA ARG A 144 -3.00 23.13 1.65
C ARG A 144 -2.96 21.59 1.57
N GLU A 145 -1.79 21.03 1.31
CA GLU A 145 -1.55 19.59 1.26
C GLU A 145 -1.90 18.93 2.61
N ARG A 146 -1.35 19.43 3.72
CA ARG A 146 -1.64 18.92 5.08
C ARG A 146 -3.13 19.04 5.43
N ALA A 147 -3.77 20.12 5.05
CA ALA A 147 -5.21 20.29 5.26
C ALA A 147 -6.04 19.24 4.49
N CYS A 148 -5.61 18.85 3.27
CA CYS A 148 -6.25 17.76 2.53
C CYS A 148 -6.10 16.42 3.27
N TYR A 149 -4.89 16.05 3.70
CA TYR A 149 -4.65 14.81 4.44
C TYR A 149 -5.46 14.77 5.74
N ALA A 150 -5.44 15.83 6.53
CA ALA A 150 -6.19 15.92 7.78
C ALA A 150 -7.70 15.74 7.56
N LEU A 151 -8.26 16.35 6.52
CA LEU A 151 -9.68 16.16 6.18
C LEU A 151 -10.00 14.73 5.73
N GLY A 152 -9.06 14.08 5.04
CA GLY A 152 -9.14 12.66 4.69
C GLY A 152 -9.15 11.76 5.93
N GLN A 153 -8.24 11.99 6.87
CA GLN A 153 -8.16 11.25 8.15
C GLN A 153 -9.46 11.37 8.97
N ILE A 154 -10.03 12.58 9.07
CA ILE A 154 -11.32 12.80 9.76
C ILE A 154 -12.46 12.04 9.06
N GLY A 155 -12.41 11.87 7.75
CA GLY A 155 -13.41 11.10 6.98
C GLY A 155 -14.79 11.76 6.87
N ASP A 156 -14.94 13.03 7.24
CA ASP A 156 -16.23 13.75 7.17
C ASP A 156 -16.56 14.12 5.74
N PRO A 157 -17.79 13.89 5.24
CA PRO A 157 -18.16 14.21 3.85
C PRO A 157 -18.38 15.71 3.58
N ARG A 158 -18.51 16.55 4.58
CA ARG A 158 -18.80 18.01 4.42
C ARG A 158 -17.77 18.75 3.56
N PRO A 159 -16.45 18.48 3.64
CA PRO A 159 -15.45 19.21 2.85
C PRO A 159 -15.32 18.75 1.38
N VAL A 160 -16.01 17.70 0.93
CA VAL A 160 -15.86 17.10 -0.42
C VAL A 160 -15.91 18.15 -1.53
N GLY A 161 -16.84 19.10 -1.49
CA GLY A 161 -16.92 20.16 -2.49
C GLY A 161 -15.72 21.12 -2.51
N LYS A 162 -15.00 21.26 -1.39
CA LYS A 162 -13.78 22.06 -1.30
C LYS A 162 -12.54 21.26 -1.69
N LEU A 163 -12.49 20.00 -1.31
CA LEU A 163 -11.44 19.07 -1.77
C LEU A 163 -11.48 18.90 -3.29
N LYS A 164 -12.68 18.79 -3.88
CA LYS A 164 -12.84 18.77 -5.34
C LYS A 164 -12.20 19.99 -6.02
N GLN A 165 -12.26 21.19 -5.42
CA GLN A 165 -11.61 22.39 -5.97
C GLN A 165 -10.08 22.31 -5.91
N ARG A 166 -9.50 21.48 -5.03
CA ARG A 166 -8.04 21.27 -4.92
C ARG A 166 -7.52 20.26 -5.95
N LEU A 167 -8.37 19.52 -6.62
CA LEU A 167 -7.98 18.69 -7.77
C LEU A 167 -7.41 19.52 -8.94
N ASP A 168 -7.77 20.81 -9.01
CA ASP A 168 -7.24 21.78 -9.97
C ASP A 168 -6.13 22.67 -9.39
N ASP A 169 -5.55 22.33 -8.22
CA ASP A 169 -4.49 23.12 -7.61
C ASP A 169 -3.23 23.22 -8.50
N ASP A 170 -2.52 24.34 -8.42
CA ASP A 170 -1.29 24.55 -9.21
C ASP A 170 -0.16 23.59 -8.81
N HIS A 171 -0.22 23.02 -7.61
CA HIS A 171 0.79 22.12 -7.06
C HIS A 171 0.32 20.67 -7.13
N GLY A 172 1.12 19.80 -7.78
CA GLY A 172 0.81 18.38 -7.94
C GLY A 172 0.62 17.62 -6.63
N ALA A 173 1.39 17.95 -5.58
CA ALA A 173 1.24 17.36 -4.25
C ALA A 173 -0.14 17.65 -3.64
N VAL A 174 -0.63 18.88 -3.77
CA VAL A 174 -1.97 19.27 -3.29
C VAL A 174 -3.07 18.51 -4.05
N LYS A 175 -2.93 18.39 -5.40
CA LYS A 175 -3.87 17.59 -6.20
C LYS A 175 -3.92 16.14 -5.73
N ALA A 176 -2.76 15.53 -5.51
CA ALA A 176 -2.66 14.14 -5.03
C ALA A 176 -3.30 14.00 -3.64
N ALA A 177 -2.95 14.87 -2.69
CA ALA A 177 -3.52 14.85 -1.34
C ALA A 177 -5.04 15.06 -1.33
N ALA A 178 -5.57 15.91 -2.22
CA ALA A 178 -7.01 16.11 -2.36
C ALA A 178 -7.72 14.87 -2.92
N ALA A 179 -7.10 14.19 -3.89
CA ALA A 179 -7.64 12.95 -4.44
C ALA A 179 -7.61 11.83 -3.40
N ASP A 180 -6.51 11.66 -2.68
CA ASP A 180 -6.38 10.66 -1.59
C ASP A 180 -7.40 10.90 -0.47
N ALA A 181 -7.61 12.17 -0.07
CA ALA A 181 -8.62 12.53 0.91
C ALA A 181 -10.04 12.19 0.42
N LEU A 182 -10.36 12.45 -0.86
CA LEU A 182 -11.65 12.06 -1.45
C LEU A 182 -11.82 10.54 -1.49
N GLY A 183 -10.76 9.79 -1.81
CA GLY A 183 -10.75 8.33 -1.79
C GLY A 183 -11.02 7.77 -0.39
N THR A 184 -10.36 8.32 0.63
CA THR A 184 -10.55 7.93 2.03
C THR A 184 -11.95 8.26 2.55
N ILE A 185 -12.49 9.45 2.24
CA ILE A 185 -13.86 9.85 2.59
C ILE A 185 -14.89 8.92 1.92
N ALA A 186 -14.62 8.43 0.72
CA ALA A 186 -15.41 7.44 -0.02
C ALA A 186 -16.93 7.71 -0.08
N SER A 187 -17.36 8.95 0.10
CA SER A 187 -18.78 9.31 -0.09
C SER A 187 -19.14 9.34 -1.59
N GLN A 188 -20.41 9.12 -1.93
CA GLN A 188 -20.85 9.14 -3.33
C GLN A 188 -20.38 10.38 -4.12
N PRO A 189 -20.47 11.62 -3.56
CA PRO A 189 -19.93 12.79 -4.26
C PRO A 189 -18.40 12.78 -4.40
N ALA A 190 -17.67 12.18 -3.45
CA ALA A 190 -16.22 12.05 -3.51
C ALA A 190 -15.80 11.04 -4.60
N LEU A 191 -16.41 9.86 -4.62
CA LEU A 191 -16.15 8.84 -5.64
C LEU A 191 -16.49 9.35 -7.04
N SER A 192 -17.63 10.06 -7.21
CA SER A 192 -17.99 10.67 -8.49
C SER A 192 -16.94 11.68 -8.96
N ALA A 193 -16.36 12.47 -8.05
CA ALA A 193 -15.33 13.44 -8.41
C ALA A 193 -14.03 12.76 -8.88
N LEU A 194 -13.67 11.62 -8.30
CA LEU A 194 -12.51 10.83 -8.71
C LEU A 194 -12.76 10.11 -10.03
N VAL A 195 -13.98 9.61 -10.25
CA VAL A 195 -14.35 8.99 -11.53
C VAL A 195 -14.25 9.99 -12.69
N ASP A 196 -14.70 11.23 -12.49
CA ASP A 196 -14.55 12.29 -13.49
C ASP A 196 -13.07 12.52 -13.89
N LEU A 197 -12.13 12.30 -12.97
CA LEU A 197 -10.68 12.44 -13.21
C LEU A 197 -10.04 11.24 -13.94
N LEU A 198 -10.71 10.09 -14.03
CA LEU A 198 -10.20 8.98 -14.85
C LEU A 198 -10.21 9.29 -16.35
N ASP A 199 -10.97 10.31 -16.76
CA ASP A 199 -11.05 10.79 -18.14
C ASP A 199 -10.21 12.06 -18.39
N ASP A 200 -9.34 12.47 -17.44
CA ASP A 200 -8.48 13.65 -17.59
C ASP A 200 -7.45 13.47 -18.71
N ASP A 201 -7.15 14.53 -19.46
CA ASP A 201 -6.14 14.52 -20.54
C ASP A 201 -4.74 14.14 -20.02
N ASN A 202 -4.44 14.45 -18.76
CA ASN A 202 -3.14 14.18 -18.14
C ASN A 202 -3.10 12.79 -17.49
N PRO A 203 -2.27 11.86 -18.01
CA PRO A 203 -2.18 10.50 -17.47
C PRO A 203 -1.74 10.45 -15.99
N SER A 204 -0.99 11.46 -15.52
CA SER A 204 -0.62 11.53 -14.11
C SER A 204 -1.84 11.81 -13.22
N ILE A 205 -2.81 12.57 -13.69
CA ILE A 205 -4.08 12.84 -12.97
C ILE A 205 -4.93 11.59 -12.99
N ARG A 206 -5.09 10.92 -14.15
CA ARG A 206 -5.81 9.65 -14.25
C ARG A 206 -5.23 8.59 -13.30
N ARG A 207 -3.89 8.50 -13.23
CA ARG A 207 -3.20 7.58 -12.30
C ARG A 207 -3.49 7.91 -10.84
N VAL A 208 -3.44 9.20 -10.46
CA VAL A 208 -3.78 9.65 -9.09
C VAL A 208 -5.24 9.30 -8.75
N ALA A 209 -6.16 9.53 -9.70
CA ALA A 209 -7.57 9.16 -9.52
C ALA A 209 -7.77 7.65 -9.34
N ALA A 210 -7.09 6.83 -10.16
CA ALA A 210 -7.15 5.38 -10.04
C ALA A 210 -6.61 4.90 -8.68
N ASN A 211 -5.49 5.46 -8.20
CA ASN A 211 -4.93 5.16 -6.89
C ASN A 211 -5.89 5.55 -5.76
N ALA A 212 -6.42 6.77 -5.79
CA ALA A 212 -7.34 7.27 -4.78
C ALA A 212 -8.65 6.45 -4.70
N LEU A 213 -9.16 6.00 -5.84
CA LEU A 213 -10.31 5.08 -5.90
C LEU A 213 -9.97 3.73 -5.24
N GLY A 214 -8.71 3.28 -5.31
CA GLY A 214 -8.23 2.08 -4.65
C GLY A 214 -8.27 2.15 -3.12
N ASN A 215 -8.13 3.34 -2.56
CA ASN A 215 -8.16 3.58 -1.11
C ASN A 215 -9.59 3.60 -0.52
N ALA A 216 -10.63 3.52 -1.36
CA ALA A 216 -12.01 3.52 -0.88
C ALA A 216 -12.32 2.29 0.01
N SER A 217 -13.15 2.48 1.02
CA SER A 217 -13.57 1.42 1.96
C SER A 217 -14.67 0.49 1.40
N SER A 218 -15.04 0.65 0.14
CA SER A 218 -16.11 -0.12 -0.53
C SER A 218 -15.67 -0.62 -1.90
N ALA A 219 -16.34 -1.66 -2.42
CA ALA A 219 -16.08 -2.17 -3.77
C ALA A 219 -16.78 -1.39 -4.89
N GLU A 220 -17.47 -0.30 -4.58
CA GLU A 220 -18.20 0.51 -5.58
C GLU A 220 -17.32 1.02 -6.73
N PRO A 221 -16.06 1.46 -6.49
CA PRO A 221 -15.19 1.94 -7.57
C PRO A 221 -14.66 0.86 -8.52
N VAL A 222 -14.83 -0.42 -8.22
CA VAL A 222 -14.26 -1.51 -9.03
C VAL A 222 -14.67 -1.45 -10.51
N PRO A 223 -15.94 -1.22 -10.89
CA PRO A 223 -16.29 -1.11 -12.31
C PRO A 223 -15.62 0.05 -13.03
N MET A 224 -15.38 1.18 -12.31
CA MET A 224 -14.71 2.35 -12.85
C MET A 224 -13.21 2.10 -13.03
N LEU A 225 -12.57 1.45 -12.06
CA LEU A 225 -11.18 1.01 -12.19
C LEU A 225 -11.00 -0.04 -13.27
N ALA A 226 -12.00 -0.90 -13.49
CA ALA A 226 -11.98 -1.87 -14.58
C ALA A 226 -11.93 -1.17 -15.95
N SER A 227 -12.60 -0.03 -16.13
CA SER A 227 -12.50 0.75 -17.37
C SER A 227 -11.09 1.34 -17.57
N ALA A 228 -10.39 1.70 -16.49
CA ALA A 228 -9.01 2.21 -16.54
C ALA A 228 -7.97 1.15 -16.94
N LEU A 229 -8.33 -0.14 -16.97
CA LEU A 229 -7.47 -1.19 -17.54
C LEU A 229 -7.28 -1.05 -19.06
N GLY A 230 -8.15 -0.31 -19.74
CA GLY A 230 -8.03 0.03 -21.14
C GLY A 230 -7.32 1.36 -21.42
N ASP A 231 -6.72 2.01 -20.42
CA ASP A 231 -6.03 3.29 -20.59
C ASP A 231 -4.85 3.18 -21.58
N GLU A 232 -4.60 4.23 -22.34
CA GLU A 232 -3.49 4.28 -23.28
C GLU A 232 -2.11 4.25 -22.59
N HIS A 233 -2.02 4.72 -21.33
CA HIS A 233 -0.78 4.78 -20.56
C HIS A 233 -0.64 3.58 -19.62
N ASP A 234 0.46 2.86 -19.75
CA ASP A 234 0.79 1.68 -18.93
C ASP A 234 0.72 1.95 -17.42
N THR A 235 1.26 3.08 -16.96
CA THR A 235 1.24 3.43 -15.53
C THR A 235 -0.17 3.57 -14.96
N VAL A 236 -1.16 4.01 -15.76
CA VAL A 236 -2.56 4.09 -15.35
C VAL A 236 -3.16 2.70 -15.25
N ARG A 237 -2.94 1.87 -16.30
CA ARG A 237 -3.41 0.47 -16.32
C ARG A 237 -2.88 -0.34 -15.14
N ARG A 238 -1.55 -0.27 -14.90
CA ARG A 238 -0.91 -0.93 -13.74
C ARG A 238 -1.52 -0.46 -12.42
N THR A 239 -1.67 0.85 -12.22
CA THR A 239 -2.29 1.40 -11.01
C THR A 239 -3.71 0.88 -10.84
N ALA A 240 -4.50 0.77 -11.90
CA ALA A 240 -5.85 0.22 -11.85
C ALA A 240 -5.87 -1.24 -11.35
N VAL A 241 -4.92 -2.09 -11.79
CA VAL A 241 -4.79 -3.47 -11.28
C VAL A 241 -4.54 -3.49 -9.78
N PHE A 242 -3.53 -2.72 -9.30
CA PHE A 242 -3.22 -2.62 -7.87
C PHE A 242 -4.43 -2.14 -7.05
N SER A 243 -5.09 -1.08 -7.51
CA SER A 243 -6.25 -0.49 -6.85
C SER A 243 -7.45 -1.44 -6.78
N ILE A 244 -7.69 -2.23 -7.81
CA ILE A 244 -8.73 -3.26 -7.80
C ILE A 244 -8.42 -4.34 -6.75
N ILE A 245 -7.17 -4.81 -6.68
CA ILE A 245 -6.76 -5.82 -5.70
C ILE A 245 -6.88 -5.27 -4.27
N GLU A 246 -6.47 -4.01 -4.05
CA GLU A 246 -6.59 -3.32 -2.76
C GLU A 246 -8.05 -3.23 -2.31
N LEU A 247 -8.94 -2.72 -3.16
CA LEU A 247 -10.38 -2.65 -2.89
C LEU A 247 -10.98 -4.01 -2.55
N LEU A 248 -10.68 -5.03 -3.35
CA LEU A 248 -11.20 -6.39 -3.13
C LEU A 248 -10.61 -7.04 -1.87
N SER A 249 -9.45 -6.59 -1.43
CA SER A 249 -8.81 -7.05 -0.20
C SER A 249 -9.46 -6.42 1.04
N ASN A 250 -9.91 -5.18 0.93
CA ASN A 250 -10.52 -4.42 2.01
C ASN A 250 -12.06 -4.55 2.06
N ALA A 251 -12.71 -4.91 0.94
CA ALA A 251 -14.16 -5.02 0.85
C ALA A 251 -14.75 -6.19 1.67
N PRO A 252 -15.97 -6.02 2.25
CA PRO A 252 -16.69 -7.11 2.91
C PRO A 252 -16.99 -8.27 1.97
N THR A 253 -16.81 -9.50 2.44
CA THR A 253 -16.89 -10.75 1.66
C THR A 253 -18.22 -11.04 0.96
N LYS A 254 -19.33 -10.42 1.40
CA LYS A 254 -20.67 -10.74 0.91
C LYS A 254 -21.01 -10.23 -0.50
N GLN A 255 -20.26 -9.27 -1.03
CA GLN A 255 -20.52 -8.69 -2.37
C GLN A 255 -19.48 -9.12 -3.42
N SER A 256 -18.51 -9.95 -3.01
CA SER A 256 -17.27 -10.12 -3.78
C SER A 256 -17.36 -11.02 -5.01
N HIS A 257 -18.29 -11.96 -5.13
CA HIS A 257 -18.28 -12.91 -6.26
C HIS A 257 -18.66 -12.25 -7.59
N ALA A 258 -19.81 -11.57 -7.64
CA ALA A 258 -20.25 -10.92 -8.88
C ALA A 258 -19.28 -9.82 -9.35
N VAL A 259 -18.71 -9.08 -8.37
CA VAL A 259 -17.70 -8.04 -8.66
C VAL A 259 -16.41 -8.67 -9.20
N ARG A 260 -15.94 -9.76 -8.60
CA ARG A 260 -14.74 -10.47 -9.07
C ARG A 260 -14.92 -11.07 -10.46
N ASP A 261 -16.07 -11.64 -10.75
CA ASP A 261 -16.37 -12.20 -12.09
C ASP A 261 -16.41 -11.10 -13.16
N ALA A 262 -16.96 -9.94 -12.84
CA ALA A 262 -16.90 -8.77 -13.72
C ALA A 262 -15.46 -8.32 -13.97
N VAL A 263 -14.64 -8.20 -12.92
CA VAL A 263 -13.22 -7.85 -13.04
C VAL A 263 -12.44 -8.86 -13.89
N VAL A 264 -12.67 -10.16 -13.72
CA VAL A 264 -12.03 -11.19 -14.59
C VAL A 264 -12.37 -10.95 -16.05
N SER A 265 -13.61 -10.57 -16.36
CA SER A 265 -14.02 -10.29 -17.75
C SER A 265 -13.25 -9.11 -18.32
N GLU A 266 -13.05 -8.05 -17.57
CA GLU A 266 -12.29 -6.87 -18.00
C GLU A 266 -10.78 -7.17 -18.10
N LEU A 267 -10.20 -7.82 -17.07
CA LEU A 267 -8.79 -8.21 -17.09
C LEU A 267 -8.43 -9.10 -18.28
N LYS A 268 -9.33 -9.99 -18.72
CA LYS A 268 -9.14 -10.83 -19.92
C LYS A 268 -9.17 -10.06 -21.23
N GLN A 269 -9.70 -8.86 -21.26
CA GLN A 269 -9.73 -7.99 -22.43
C GLN A 269 -8.50 -7.09 -22.50
N ALA A 270 -7.82 -6.87 -21.36
CA ALA A 270 -6.59 -6.10 -21.28
C ALA A 270 -5.39 -6.93 -21.77
N ASP A 271 -4.31 -6.26 -22.08
CA ASP A 271 -3.05 -6.89 -22.48
C ASP A 271 -2.43 -7.72 -21.34
N ASP A 272 -1.99 -8.94 -21.65
CA ASP A 272 -1.42 -9.88 -20.67
C ASP A 272 -0.25 -9.27 -19.88
N GLU A 273 0.66 -8.54 -20.53
CA GLU A 273 1.82 -7.89 -19.89
C GLU A 273 1.36 -6.86 -18.83
N THR A 274 0.30 -6.13 -19.15
CA THR A 274 -0.29 -5.13 -18.25
C THR A 274 -0.92 -5.75 -16.99
N VAL A 275 -1.50 -6.94 -17.12
CA VAL A 275 -2.28 -7.59 -16.05
C VAL A 275 -1.42 -8.56 -15.25
N LEU A 276 -0.69 -9.44 -15.93
CA LEU A 276 0.02 -10.53 -15.27
C LEU A 276 1.19 -10.03 -14.43
N GLY A 277 1.97 -9.04 -14.93
CA GLY A 277 3.08 -8.46 -14.20
C GLY A 277 2.68 -7.92 -12.82
N PRO A 278 1.73 -6.96 -12.72
CA PRO A 278 1.29 -6.44 -11.43
C PRO A 278 0.68 -7.50 -10.50
N LEU A 279 -0.06 -8.48 -11.03
CA LEU A 279 -0.61 -9.57 -10.21
C LEU A 279 0.49 -10.46 -9.63
N THR A 280 1.55 -10.74 -10.41
CA THR A 280 2.73 -11.49 -9.98
C THR A 280 3.47 -10.73 -8.89
N GLU A 281 3.74 -9.42 -9.10
CA GLU A 281 4.37 -8.53 -8.12
C GLU A 281 3.60 -8.49 -6.79
N ILE A 282 2.26 -8.38 -6.83
CA ILE A 282 1.42 -8.43 -5.62
C ILE A 282 1.55 -9.79 -4.92
N LEU A 283 1.62 -10.88 -5.67
CA LEU A 283 1.77 -12.21 -5.09
C LEU A 283 3.10 -12.37 -4.36
N GLU A 284 4.18 -11.86 -4.92
CA GLU A 284 5.54 -11.96 -4.38
C GLU A 284 5.80 -10.99 -3.22
N GLU A 285 5.32 -9.74 -3.33
CA GLU A 285 5.75 -8.66 -2.45
C GLU A 285 4.72 -8.25 -1.39
N ALA A 286 3.42 -8.56 -1.59
CA ALA A 286 2.40 -8.07 -0.66
C ALA A 286 2.51 -8.73 0.72
N SER A 287 2.62 -7.91 1.77
CA SER A 287 2.62 -8.37 3.16
C SER A 287 1.26 -8.93 3.61
N GLN A 288 0.17 -8.44 3.03
CA GLN A 288 -1.19 -8.85 3.38
C GLN A 288 -1.61 -10.13 2.65
N ALA A 289 -1.88 -11.20 3.38
CA ALA A 289 -2.36 -12.47 2.81
C ALA A 289 -3.64 -12.33 1.95
N ARG A 290 -4.50 -11.33 2.21
CA ARG A 290 -5.69 -11.08 1.40
C ARG A 290 -5.36 -10.62 -0.01
N GLN A 291 -4.36 -9.75 -0.16
CA GLN A 291 -3.87 -9.29 -1.46
C GLN A 291 -3.28 -10.46 -2.24
N ARG A 292 -2.39 -11.25 -1.62
CA ARG A 292 -1.81 -12.45 -2.24
C ARG A 292 -2.88 -13.46 -2.67
N ARG A 293 -3.90 -13.73 -1.84
CA ARG A 293 -5.04 -14.59 -2.21
C ARG A 293 -5.78 -14.09 -3.44
N ASN A 294 -6.06 -12.79 -3.51
CA ASN A 294 -6.73 -12.19 -4.65
C ASN A 294 -5.86 -12.29 -5.91
N ALA A 295 -4.56 -11.96 -5.81
CA ALA A 295 -3.63 -12.05 -6.93
C ALA A 295 -3.57 -13.49 -7.49
N VAL A 296 -3.36 -14.50 -6.64
CA VAL A 296 -3.38 -15.92 -7.03
C VAL A 296 -4.71 -16.30 -7.70
N TRP A 297 -5.84 -15.86 -7.13
CA TRP A 297 -7.16 -16.19 -7.64
C TRP A 297 -7.39 -15.59 -9.04
N PHE A 298 -6.92 -14.36 -9.27
CA PHE A 298 -6.98 -13.72 -10.59
C PHE A 298 -6.01 -14.37 -11.56
N LEU A 299 -4.75 -14.58 -11.19
CA LEU A 299 -3.77 -15.25 -12.06
C LEU A 299 -4.30 -16.57 -12.63
N GLY A 300 -4.90 -17.42 -11.79
CA GLY A 300 -5.47 -18.69 -12.25
C GLY A 300 -6.70 -18.58 -13.15
N ARG A 301 -7.20 -17.36 -13.43
CA ARG A 301 -8.39 -17.12 -14.26
C ARG A 301 -8.13 -16.25 -15.48
N VAL A 302 -7.13 -15.39 -15.39
CA VAL A 302 -6.80 -14.46 -16.49
C VAL A 302 -5.63 -14.95 -17.33
N THR A 303 -4.79 -15.84 -16.79
CA THR A 303 -3.67 -16.43 -17.53
C THR A 303 -4.18 -17.35 -18.66
N SER A 304 -3.59 -17.23 -19.82
CA SER A 304 -3.86 -18.07 -21.01
C SER A 304 -3.29 -19.49 -20.88
N ASP A 305 -3.60 -20.35 -21.85
CA ASP A 305 -3.13 -21.75 -21.89
C ASP A 305 -1.60 -21.87 -22.02
N ASP A 306 -0.90 -20.81 -22.47
CA ASP A 306 0.57 -20.73 -22.54
C ASP A 306 1.07 -19.65 -21.55
N PRO A 307 1.20 -19.99 -20.25
CA PRO A 307 1.53 -19.05 -19.21
C PRO A 307 2.98 -18.57 -19.31
N PRO A 308 3.25 -17.26 -19.09
CA PRO A 308 4.61 -16.77 -18.89
C PRO A 308 5.34 -17.50 -17.75
N GLU A 309 6.63 -17.80 -17.93
CA GLU A 309 7.44 -18.52 -16.93
C GLU A 309 7.36 -17.84 -15.55
N ALA A 310 7.47 -16.53 -15.49
CA ALA A 310 7.39 -15.77 -14.24
C ALA A 310 6.07 -15.99 -13.48
N VAL A 311 4.95 -16.11 -14.18
CA VAL A 311 3.63 -16.41 -13.56
C VAL A 311 3.62 -17.82 -12.98
N VAL A 312 4.20 -18.78 -13.70
CA VAL A 312 4.30 -20.18 -13.21
C VAL A 312 5.17 -20.25 -11.98
N ASP A 313 6.33 -19.59 -12.01
CA ASP A 313 7.29 -19.58 -10.89
C ASP A 313 6.66 -18.98 -9.64
N ALA A 314 6.03 -17.83 -9.74
CA ALA A 314 5.34 -17.18 -8.61
C ALA A 314 4.19 -18.04 -8.05
N LEU A 315 3.39 -18.66 -8.91
CA LEU A 315 2.31 -19.56 -8.46
C LEU A 315 2.86 -20.83 -7.79
N VAL A 316 3.96 -21.39 -8.30
CA VAL A 316 4.61 -22.57 -7.71
C VAL A 316 5.25 -22.22 -6.37
N GLU A 317 5.90 -21.07 -6.23
CA GLU A 317 6.42 -20.57 -4.96
C GLU A 317 5.29 -20.38 -3.94
N ALA A 318 4.16 -19.83 -4.35
CA ALA A 318 2.98 -19.64 -3.50
C ALA A 318 2.34 -20.96 -2.98
N LEU A 319 2.73 -22.12 -3.47
CA LEU A 319 2.34 -23.40 -2.86
C LEU A 319 2.92 -23.56 -1.44
N GLY A 320 4.01 -22.84 -1.13
CA GLY A 320 4.64 -22.77 0.18
C GLY A 320 4.23 -21.56 1.01
N ASP A 321 3.27 -20.74 0.59
CA ASP A 321 2.85 -19.53 1.32
C ASP A 321 2.40 -19.85 2.76
N ASP A 322 2.79 -19.01 3.70
CA ASP A 322 2.42 -19.13 5.12
C ASP A 322 0.90 -19.09 5.34
N ASP A 323 0.17 -18.38 4.49
CA ASP A 323 -1.28 -18.41 4.47
C ASP A 323 -1.80 -19.63 3.70
N LYS A 324 -2.37 -20.57 4.42
CA LYS A 324 -2.91 -21.83 3.86
C LYS A 324 -3.95 -21.63 2.75
N MET A 325 -4.70 -20.53 2.78
CA MET A 325 -5.68 -20.23 1.75
C MET A 325 -5.00 -19.75 0.46
N THR A 326 -3.95 -18.94 0.57
CA THR A 326 -3.10 -18.53 -0.57
C THR A 326 -2.51 -19.77 -1.24
N ALA A 327 -1.85 -20.62 -0.46
CA ALA A 327 -1.26 -21.86 -0.96
C ALA A 327 -2.30 -22.83 -1.59
N GLN A 328 -3.53 -22.88 -1.04
CA GLN A 328 -4.60 -23.69 -1.63
C GLN A 328 -5.12 -23.10 -2.95
N PHE A 329 -5.25 -21.78 -3.02
CA PHE A 329 -5.63 -21.11 -4.27
C PHE A 329 -4.55 -21.26 -5.33
N ALA A 330 -3.26 -21.19 -4.96
CA ALA A 330 -2.14 -21.44 -5.87
C ALA A 330 -2.25 -22.84 -6.49
N ALA A 331 -2.44 -23.87 -5.67
CA ALA A 331 -2.63 -25.23 -6.17
C ALA A 331 -3.81 -25.35 -7.17
N THR A 332 -4.94 -24.68 -6.87
CA THR A 332 -6.10 -24.68 -7.75
C THR A 332 -5.83 -23.89 -9.05
N SER A 333 -5.13 -22.77 -8.96
CA SER A 333 -4.80 -21.92 -10.11
C SER A 333 -3.84 -22.63 -11.06
N ILE A 334 -2.80 -23.27 -10.53
CA ILE A 334 -1.85 -24.05 -11.31
C ILE A 334 -2.53 -25.24 -11.99
N SER A 335 -3.50 -25.89 -11.32
CA SER A 335 -4.23 -27.03 -11.91
C SER A 335 -5.07 -26.65 -13.14
N ASN A 336 -5.27 -25.37 -13.41
CA ASN A 336 -5.95 -24.86 -14.61
C ASN A 336 -4.96 -24.42 -15.71
N LEU A 337 -3.66 -24.51 -15.46
CA LEU A 337 -2.62 -24.15 -16.42
C LEU A 337 -2.07 -25.41 -17.11
N ASP A 338 -1.76 -25.28 -18.37
CA ASP A 338 -1.14 -26.33 -19.16
C ASP A 338 0.31 -25.94 -19.53
N GLY A 339 1.09 -26.90 -19.96
CA GLY A 339 2.40 -26.66 -20.54
C GLY A 339 3.54 -27.43 -19.90
N LEU A 340 4.60 -27.63 -20.70
CA LEU A 340 5.80 -28.37 -20.25
C LEU A 340 6.55 -27.67 -19.13
N TYR A 341 6.49 -26.34 -19.12
CA TYR A 341 7.14 -25.53 -18.07
C TYR A 341 6.42 -25.72 -16.73
N VAL A 342 5.09 -25.66 -16.71
CA VAL A 342 4.27 -25.92 -15.50
C VAL A 342 4.59 -27.32 -14.93
N GLU A 343 4.55 -28.35 -15.79
CA GLU A 343 4.88 -29.72 -15.38
C GLU A 343 6.31 -29.82 -14.81
N SER A 344 7.31 -29.21 -15.49
CA SER A 344 8.71 -29.31 -15.07
C SER A 344 8.97 -28.58 -13.75
N THR A 345 8.39 -27.40 -13.53
CA THR A 345 8.58 -26.63 -12.31
C THR A 345 7.91 -27.31 -11.10
N LEU A 346 6.72 -27.87 -11.28
CA LEU A 346 6.07 -28.68 -10.24
C LEU A 346 6.85 -29.96 -9.91
N ILE A 347 7.46 -30.62 -10.90
CA ILE A 347 8.33 -31.79 -10.66
C ILE A 347 9.60 -31.38 -9.90
N SER A 348 10.16 -30.20 -10.21
CA SER A 348 11.31 -29.66 -9.49
C SER A 348 10.97 -29.44 -8.02
N LEU A 349 9.87 -28.74 -7.72
CA LEU A 349 9.42 -28.50 -6.36
C LEU A 349 9.11 -29.82 -5.60
N LEU A 350 8.47 -30.78 -6.26
CA LEU A 350 8.17 -32.08 -5.66
C LEU A 350 9.42 -32.82 -5.19
N ARG A 351 10.56 -32.64 -5.87
CA ARG A 351 11.86 -33.27 -5.59
C ARG A 351 12.79 -32.43 -4.74
N ASP A 352 12.42 -31.21 -4.43
CA ASP A 352 13.23 -30.30 -3.63
C ASP A 352 13.11 -30.67 -2.14
N ASP A 353 14.16 -31.27 -1.59
CA ASP A 353 14.20 -31.67 -0.18
C ASP A 353 14.33 -30.49 0.80
N GLU A 354 14.66 -29.29 0.30
CA GLU A 354 14.68 -28.06 1.10
C GLU A 354 13.29 -27.40 1.19
N ALA A 355 12.39 -27.73 0.26
CA ALA A 355 11.03 -27.22 0.26
C ALA A 355 10.18 -27.84 1.38
N SER A 356 9.20 -27.08 1.86
CA SER A 356 8.31 -27.55 2.93
C SER A 356 7.49 -28.78 2.49
N THR A 357 7.23 -29.68 3.44
CA THR A 357 6.35 -30.86 3.22
C THR A 357 4.99 -30.45 2.62
N GLU A 358 4.45 -29.28 3.03
CA GLU A 358 3.15 -28.79 2.55
C GLU A 358 3.24 -28.36 1.08
N ALA A 359 4.27 -27.61 0.69
CA ALA A 359 4.52 -27.19 -0.68
C ALA A 359 4.71 -28.41 -1.60
N ARG A 360 5.55 -29.38 -1.22
CA ARG A 360 5.77 -30.65 -1.95
C ARG A 360 4.49 -31.45 -2.10
N ALA A 361 3.67 -31.55 -1.06
CA ALA A 361 2.37 -32.23 -1.12
C ALA A 361 1.37 -31.53 -2.06
N LYS A 362 1.37 -30.20 -2.09
CA LYS A 362 0.55 -29.44 -3.04
C LYS A 362 1.05 -29.59 -4.48
N ALA A 363 2.39 -29.58 -4.69
CA ALA A 363 2.96 -29.88 -6.00
C ALA A 363 2.53 -31.28 -6.51
N ALA A 364 2.57 -32.29 -5.64
CA ALA A 364 2.06 -33.61 -5.99
C ALA A 364 0.57 -33.60 -6.35
N TYR A 365 -0.24 -32.81 -5.64
CA TYR A 365 -1.66 -32.64 -5.95
C TYR A 365 -1.86 -32.00 -7.34
N SER A 366 -1.20 -30.85 -7.59
CA SER A 366 -1.33 -30.11 -8.85
C SER A 366 -0.84 -30.96 -10.05
N LEU A 367 0.24 -31.74 -9.91
CA LEU A 367 0.69 -32.68 -10.94
C LEU A 367 -0.37 -33.72 -11.30
N GLY A 368 -1.23 -34.11 -10.34
CA GLY A 368 -2.34 -35.01 -10.60
C GLY A 368 -3.46 -34.37 -11.47
N ASP A 369 -3.55 -33.05 -11.49
CA ASP A 369 -4.50 -32.30 -12.30
C ASP A 369 -3.91 -31.88 -13.65
N VAL A 370 -2.68 -31.34 -13.65
CA VAL A 370 -1.94 -30.98 -14.88
C VAL A 370 -1.72 -32.22 -15.76
N GLY A 371 -1.44 -33.36 -15.16
CA GLY A 371 -1.31 -34.63 -15.90
C GLY A 371 0.04 -34.76 -16.63
N GLY A 372 0.06 -35.60 -17.64
CA GLY A 372 1.24 -35.87 -18.47
C GLY A 372 2.03 -37.12 -18.06
N SER A 373 2.87 -37.60 -19.00
CA SER A 373 3.68 -38.81 -18.76
C SER A 373 4.82 -38.58 -17.78
N ARG A 374 5.43 -37.40 -17.80
CA ARG A 374 6.51 -37.01 -16.87
C ARG A 374 5.97 -36.80 -15.45
N ALA A 375 4.79 -36.18 -15.32
CA ALA A 375 4.10 -36.03 -14.03
C ALA A 375 3.80 -37.40 -13.42
N LYS A 376 3.26 -38.34 -14.24
CA LYS A 376 2.99 -39.71 -13.81
C LYS A 376 4.26 -40.43 -13.34
N GLU A 377 5.38 -40.35 -14.08
CA GLU A 377 6.65 -40.95 -13.73
C GLU A 377 7.24 -40.33 -12.44
N ALA A 378 7.14 -39.01 -12.28
CA ALA A 378 7.61 -38.33 -11.09
C ALA A 378 6.82 -38.74 -9.84
N LEU A 379 5.49 -38.79 -9.95
CA LEU A 379 4.61 -39.23 -8.87
C LEU A 379 4.84 -40.70 -8.48
N ASP A 380 5.04 -41.60 -9.47
CA ASP A 380 5.34 -43.04 -9.22
C ASP A 380 6.62 -43.19 -8.43
N ARG A 381 7.70 -42.48 -8.80
CA ARG A 381 8.98 -42.51 -8.06
C ARG A 381 8.81 -42.05 -6.62
N ILE A 382 8.11 -40.93 -6.37
CA ILE A 382 7.92 -40.43 -5.00
C ILE A 382 7.14 -41.41 -4.13
N THR A 383 6.30 -42.28 -4.67
CA THR A 383 5.61 -43.31 -3.88
C THR A 383 6.54 -44.39 -3.38
N ASP A 384 7.65 -44.63 -4.07
CA ASP A 384 8.68 -45.65 -3.73
C ASP A 384 9.87 -45.08 -2.91
N GLU A 385 10.00 -43.74 -2.85
CA GLU A 385 11.07 -43.04 -2.13
C GLU A 385 10.78 -42.88 -0.62
N ASP A 386 11.82 -42.67 0.18
CA ASP A 386 11.71 -42.38 1.62
C ASP A 386 11.46 -40.85 1.80
N VAL A 387 10.24 -40.44 1.52
CA VAL A 387 9.78 -39.07 1.69
C VAL A 387 8.71 -38.99 2.79
N GLU A 388 8.36 -37.77 3.21
CA GLU A 388 7.37 -37.53 4.25
C GLU A 388 6.00 -38.18 3.89
N LYS A 389 5.39 -38.76 4.91
CA LYS A 389 4.14 -39.52 4.76
C LYS A 389 3.03 -38.73 3.99
N GLU A 390 2.93 -37.42 4.22
CA GLU A 390 1.88 -36.61 3.57
C GLU A 390 2.18 -36.43 2.08
N VAL A 391 3.44 -36.19 1.70
CA VAL A 391 3.88 -36.09 0.30
C VAL A 391 3.59 -37.40 -0.43
N ARG A 392 4.02 -38.54 0.15
CA ARG A 392 3.76 -39.88 -0.42
C ARG A 392 2.28 -40.18 -0.58
N LYS A 393 1.47 -39.89 0.43
CA LYS A 393 0.01 -40.06 0.39
C LYS A 393 -0.63 -39.24 -0.73
N ARG A 394 -0.18 -38.01 -0.90
CA ARG A 394 -0.70 -37.11 -1.94
C ARG A 394 -0.26 -37.57 -3.33
N ALA A 395 1.01 -37.96 -3.49
CA ALA A 395 1.53 -38.51 -4.74
C ALA A 395 0.75 -39.78 -5.18
N PHE A 396 0.48 -40.70 -4.23
CA PHE A 396 -0.31 -41.91 -4.50
C PHE A 396 -1.74 -41.56 -4.95
N ALA A 397 -2.40 -40.61 -4.29
CA ALA A 397 -3.75 -40.20 -4.67
C ALA A 397 -3.79 -39.57 -6.08
N SER A 398 -2.80 -38.72 -6.41
CA SER A 398 -2.68 -38.06 -7.72
C SER A 398 -2.33 -39.09 -8.82
N LEU A 399 -1.44 -40.03 -8.53
CA LEU A 399 -1.10 -41.13 -9.44
C LEU A 399 -2.34 -42.01 -9.76
N SER A 400 -3.16 -42.30 -8.74
CA SER A 400 -4.41 -43.05 -8.90
C SER A 400 -5.40 -42.31 -9.83
N LYS A 401 -5.47 -40.98 -9.73
CA LYS A 401 -6.28 -40.13 -10.59
C LYS A 401 -5.83 -40.19 -12.05
N LEU A 402 -4.53 -40.26 -12.30
CA LEU A 402 -3.93 -40.41 -13.63
C LEU A 402 -4.03 -41.85 -14.19
N GLY A 403 -4.69 -42.75 -13.49
CA GLY A 403 -4.83 -44.14 -13.92
C GLY A 403 -3.54 -44.98 -13.80
N GLY A 404 -2.65 -44.61 -12.88
CA GLY A 404 -1.33 -45.20 -12.71
C GLY A 404 -1.08 -45.96 -11.40
N ALA A 405 -2.05 -46.02 -10.49
CA ALA A 405 -1.85 -46.80 -9.26
C ALA A 405 -1.74 -48.30 -9.59
N ARG A 406 -0.61 -48.92 -9.25
CA ARG A 406 -0.49 -50.37 -9.30
C ARG A 406 -1.52 -50.97 -8.33
N GLN A 407 -2.35 -51.89 -8.86
CA GLN A 407 -3.20 -52.77 -8.02
C GLN A 407 -2.38 -53.66 -7.12
#